data_15ef8f9f1aafb5644ecb6f4a243f5216
#
_entry.id   15ef8f9f1aafb5644ecb6f4a243f5216
#
_cell.length_a   1.000
_cell.length_b   1.000
_cell.length_c   1.000
_cell.angle_alpha   90.00
_cell.angle_beta   90.00
_cell.angle_gamma   90.00
#
_symmetry.space_group_name_H-M   'P 1'
#
loop_
_entity.id
_entity.type
_entity.pdbx_description
1 polymer ?
#
loop_
_entity_poly.entity_id
_entity_poly.type
_entity_poly.pdbx_seq_one_letter_code
_entity_poly.pdbx_strand_id
1 'polypeptide(L)'
;MKKLGFLLFLVLGLTACGDDNNDPAPEQHVTCAISSPTEGATIDIAEKMTIKGEATVDIGQISNVTLKIGDKQISEVTSVPFSYEYTFEASQAVGALKIELTVKGDQGAMATSEVNVTLKKTEPTPEPEEGKMIDPRDNHEYKIVTIGEQIWMAENLAYLPSVSKPEDAATSDGDPLYFVFNYDGKDVNAAKATKEYKTYGVLYNWYA
;
A
#
# COMPACT_ATOMS: atom_id res chain seq x y z
N MET A 1 16.88 -16.56 2.64
CA MET A 1 16.80 -17.64 1.64
C MET A 1 15.58 -18.50 1.97
N LYS A 2 14.42 -18.20 1.40
CA LYS A 2 13.20 -19.01 1.55
C LYS A 2 13.06 -19.87 0.30
N LYS A 3 13.08 -21.19 0.50
CA LYS A 3 12.98 -22.19 -0.57
C LYS A 3 11.54 -22.21 -1.08
N LEU A 4 11.38 -21.96 -2.37
CA LEU A 4 10.14 -22.13 -3.11
C LEU A 4 9.92 -23.64 -3.30
N GLY A 5 8.91 -24.20 -2.63
CA GLY A 5 8.56 -25.62 -2.75
C GLY A 5 7.78 -25.84 -4.05
N PHE A 6 8.45 -26.44 -5.02
CA PHE A 6 7.84 -26.95 -6.25
C PHE A 6 7.21 -28.30 -5.91
N LEU A 7 5.88 -28.37 -5.87
CA LEU A 7 5.16 -29.64 -5.65
C LEU A 7 5.02 -30.36 -6.99
N LEU A 8 5.91 -31.31 -7.21
CA LEU A 8 5.87 -32.21 -8.37
C LEU A 8 4.85 -33.36 -8.09
N PHE A 9 3.71 -33.34 -8.77
CA PHE A 9 2.78 -34.47 -8.77
C PHE A 9 3.29 -35.53 -9.72
N LEU A 10 3.78 -36.64 -9.14
CA LEU A 10 4.14 -37.87 -9.87
C LEU A 10 2.90 -38.75 -10.05
N VAL A 11 2.35 -38.79 -11.26
CA VAL A 11 1.28 -39.73 -11.61
C VAL A 11 1.93 -41.04 -12.06
N LEU A 12 1.79 -42.10 -11.25
CA LEU A 12 2.14 -43.46 -11.65
C LEU A 12 1.07 -43.96 -12.62
N GLY A 13 1.43 -44.11 -13.89
CA GLY A 13 0.61 -44.79 -14.89
C GLY A 13 0.66 -46.31 -14.69
N LEU A 14 -0.50 -46.95 -14.48
CA LEU A 14 -0.67 -48.36 -14.61
C LEU A 14 -0.91 -48.73 -16.09
N THR A 15 0.04 -49.39 -16.71
CA THR A 15 -0.10 -49.93 -18.07
C THR A 15 -1.03 -51.16 -18.04
N ALA A 16 -2.27 -50.96 -18.47
CA ALA A 16 -3.13 -52.06 -18.91
C ALA A 16 -3.09 -52.12 -20.45
N CYS A 17 -2.51 -53.18 -20.98
CA CYS A 17 -2.54 -53.48 -22.42
C CYS A 17 -3.95 -53.94 -22.77
N GLY A 18 -4.70 -53.09 -23.47
CA GLY A 18 -5.96 -53.41 -24.16
C GLY A 18 -5.94 -52.67 -25.48
N ASP A 19 -6.00 -53.42 -26.57
CA ASP A 19 -5.91 -52.95 -27.94
C ASP A 19 -7.28 -52.41 -28.41
N ASP A 20 -7.68 -51.27 -27.87
CA ASP A 20 -8.80 -50.49 -28.35
C ASP A 20 -8.30 -49.08 -28.64
N ASN A 21 -8.25 -48.71 -29.92
CA ASN A 21 -7.87 -47.38 -30.44
C ASN A 21 -8.88 -46.28 -30.04
N ASN A 22 -9.15 -46.18 -28.75
CA ASN A 22 -10.00 -45.14 -28.17
C ASN A 22 -9.24 -44.45 -27.01
N ASP A 23 -7.99 -44.03 -27.31
CA ASP A 23 -7.25 -43.17 -26.39
C ASP A 23 -8.01 -41.83 -26.32
N PRO A 24 -8.45 -41.41 -25.13
CA PRO A 24 -9.14 -40.13 -25.03
C PRO A 24 -8.22 -39.04 -25.56
N ALA A 25 -8.74 -38.17 -26.38
CA ALA A 25 -7.98 -37.01 -26.88
C ALA A 25 -7.35 -36.28 -25.68
N PRO A 26 -6.08 -35.86 -25.80
CA PRO A 26 -5.41 -35.16 -24.70
C PRO A 26 -6.20 -33.95 -24.26
N GLU A 27 -6.45 -33.85 -22.97
CA GLU A 27 -7.17 -32.68 -22.41
C GLU A 27 -6.29 -31.42 -22.44
N GLN A 28 -6.86 -30.31 -22.84
CA GLN A 28 -6.19 -29.02 -22.82
C GLN A 28 -6.02 -28.51 -21.40
N HIS A 29 -4.81 -28.06 -21.04
CA HIS A 29 -4.54 -27.39 -19.78
C HIS A 29 -4.12 -25.94 -20.02
N VAL A 30 -4.72 -25.04 -19.26
CA VAL A 30 -4.39 -23.60 -19.24
C VAL A 30 -3.90 -23.25 -17.86
N THR A 31 -2.84 -22.44 -17.79
CA THR A 31 -2.41 -21.80 -16.55
C THR A 31 -2.35 -20.31 -16.73
N CYS A 32 -2.59 -19.53 -15.68
CA CYS A 32 -2.41 -18.09 -15.69
C CYS A 32 -1.92 -17.58 -14.33
N ALA A 33 -1.24 -16.44 -14.36
CA ALA A 33 -0.75 -15.79 -13.15
C ALA A 33 -0.79 -14.26 -13.32
N ILE A 34 -1.13 -13.56 -12.23
CA ILE A 34 -0.88 -12.13 -12.07
C ILE A 34 0.46 -12.00 -11.35
N SER A 35 1.45 -11.40 -12.02
CA SER A 35 2.80 -11.21 -11.46
C SER A 35 2.98 -9.84 -10.81
N SER A 36 2.09 -8.88 -11.09
CA SER A 36 2.02 -7.57 -10.45
C SER A 36 0.56 -7.08 -10.45
N PRO A 37 0.08 -6.46 -9.36
CA PRO A 37 0.72 -6.35 -8.05
C PRO A 37 0.83 -7.71 -7.35
N THR A 38 1.62 -7.78 -6.27
CA THR A 38 1.69 -8.99 -5.43
C THR A 38 0.52 -9.04 -4.46
N GLU A 39 0.16 -10.25 -4.02
CA GLU A 39 -0.87 -10.46 -2.99
C GLU A 39 -0.58 -9.63 -1.74
N GLY A 40 -1.60 -8.94 -1.22
CA GLY A 40 -1.50 -8.08 -0.04
C GLY A 40 -0.78 -6.74 -0.25
N ALA A 41 -0.41 -6.39 -1.49
CA ALA A 41 0.23 -5.09 -1.75
C ALA A 41 -0.66 -3.92 -1.33
N THR A 42 -0.05 -2.85 -0.81
CA THR A 42 -0.75 -1.59 -0.53
C THR A 42 -0.48 -0.61 -1.66
N ILE A 43 -1.55 -0.12 -2.28
CA ILE A 43 -1.51 0.78 -3.45
C ILE A 43 -2.14 2.12 -3.05
N ASP A 44 -1.46 3.21 -3.38
CA ASP A 44 -2.03 4.54 -3.23
C ASP A 44 -2.91 4.88 -4.44
N ILE A 45 -4.15 5.32 -4.21
CA ILE A 45 -5.08 5.68 -5.30
C ILE A 45 -4.65 6.93 -6.08
N ALA A 46 -3.72 7.72 -5.55
CA ALA A 46 -3.10 8.84 -6.27
C ALA A 46 -2.08 8.40 -7.32
N GLU A 47 -1.61 7.15 -7.24
CA GLU A 47 -0.64 6.57 -8.15
C GLU A 47 -1.32 5.65 -9.16
N LYS A 48 -0.63 5.37 -10.27
CA LYS A 48 -1.06 4.35 -11.22
C LYS A 48 -0.68 2.96 -10.71
N MET A 49 -1.58 2.01 -10.84
CA MET A 49 -1.31 0.61 -10.53
C MET A 49 -0.93 -0.14 -11.82
N THR A 50 0.27 -0.74 -11.84
CA THR A 50 0.69 -1.58 -12.96
C THR A 50 0.29 -3.03 -12.71
N ILE A 51 -0.55 -3.59 -13.60
CA ILE A 51 -0.98 -4.98 -13.56
C ILE A 51 -0.29 -5.74 -14.68
N LYS A 52 0.39 -6.82 -14.32
CA LYS A 52 1.05 -7.73 -15.27
C LYS A 52 0.47 -9.12 -15.14
N GLY A 53 0.14 -9.72 -16.26
CA GLY A 53 -0.39 -11.07 -16.31
C GLY A 53 0.25 -11.88 -17.42
N GLU A 54 0.34 -13.19 -17.19
CA GLU A 54 0.84 -14.18 -18.13
C GLU A 54 -0.02 -15.44 -18.09
N ALA A 55 0.01 -16.22 -19.15
CA ALA A 55 -0.63 -17.52 -19.21
C ALA A 55 0.08 -18.41 -20.19
N THR A 56 -0.10 -19.74 -20.00
CA THR A 56 0.34 -20.77 -20.94
C THR A 56 -0.78 -21.76 -21.23
N VAL A 57 -0.72 -22.36 -22.38
CA VAL A 57 -1.57 -23.48 -22.79
C VAL A 57 -0.67 -24.57 -23.37
N ASP A 58 -0.94 -25.82 -23.03
CA ASP A 58 -0.15 -26.97 -23.48
C ASP A 58 -0.57 -27.45 -24.87
N ILE A 59 -1.86 -27.38 -25.20
CA ILE A 59 -2.45 -27.82 -26.48
C ILE A 59 -3.42 -26.75 -26.96
N GLY A 60 -3.41 -26.48 -28.27
CA GLY A 60 -4.31 -25.48 -28.87
C GLY A 60 -3.84 -24.05 -28.63
N GLN A 61 -4.77 -23.14 -28.49
CA GLN A 61 -4.50 -21.69 -28.35
C GLN A 61 -5.35 -21.06 -27.25
N ILE A 62 -4.89 -19.92 -26.72
CA ILE A 62 -5.69 -19.08 -25.84
C ILE A 62 -6.75 -18.36 -26.71
N SER A 63 -8.02 -18.57 -26.39
CA SER A 63 -9.17 -18.03 -27.12
C SER A 63 -9.74 -16.75 -26.50
N ASN A 64 -9.59 -16.58 -25.17
CA ASN A 64 -10.09 -15.38 -24.49
C ASN A 64 -9.25 -15.06 -23.26
N VAL A 65 -9.07 -13.77 -23.02
CA VAL A 65 -8.45 -13.21 -21.82
C VAL A 65 -9.39 -12.17 -21.24
N THR A 66 -9.67 -12.27 -19.94
CA THR A 66 -10.53 -11.33 -19.22
C THR A 66 -9.80 -10.85 -17.96
N LEU A 67 -9.57 -9.55 -17.85
CA LEU A 67 -9.09 -8.90 -16.64
C LEU A 67 -10.22 -8.13 -15.98
N LYS A 68 -10.42 -8.35 -14.68
CA LYS A 68 -11.35 -7.58 -13.85
C LYS A 68 -10.60 -6.91 -12.71
N ILE A 69 -10.99 -5.68 -12.39
CA ILE A 69 -10.51 -4.91 -11.25
C ILE A 69 -11.74 -4.53 -10.43
N GLY A 70 -11.92 -5.19 -9.29
CA GLY A 70 -13.20 -5.20 -8.61
C GLY A 70 -14.30 -5.75 -9.53
N ASP A 71 -15.38 -4.99 -9.69
CA ASP A 71 -16.50 -5.35 -10.57
C ASP A 71 -16.29 -4.90 -12.01
N LYS A 72 -15.26 -4.11 -12.29
CA LYS A 72 -15.02 -3.53 -13.63
C LYS A 72 -14.18 -4.46 -14.49
N GLN A 73 -14.73 -4.88 -15.64
CA GLN A 73 -13.98 -5.58 -16.68
C GLN A 73 -13.16 -4.59 -17.51
N ILE A 74 -11.91 -4.94 -17.80
CA ILE A 74 -10.97 -4.15 -18.58
C ILE A 74 -10.98 -4.69 -20.02
N SER A 75 -11.53 -3.90 -20.94
CA SER A 75 -11.68 -4.28 -22.35
C SER A 75 -10.38 -4.19 -23.16
N GLU A 76 -9.42 -3.42 -22.68
CA GLU A 76 -8.12 -3.18 -23.35
C GLU A 76 -7.17 -4.38 -23.23
N VAL A 77 -7.41 -5.28 -22.27
CA VAL A 77 -6.60 -6.49 -22.08
C VAL A 77 -7.29 -7.67 -22.78
N THR A 78 -6.77 -8.06 -23.93
CA THR A 78 -7.35 -9.13 -24.79
C THR A 78 -6.39 -10.27 -25.08
N SER A 79 -5.15 -10.15 -24.63
CA SER A 79 -4.08 -11.16 -24.85
C SER A 79 -3.11 -11.21 -23.67
N VAL A 80 -2.32 -12.27 -23.60
CA VAL A 80 -1.24 -12.47 -22.65
C VAL A 80 0.06 -12.76 -23.39
N PRO A 81 1.25 -12.39 -22.84
CA PRO A 81 1.42 -11.59 -21.62
C PRO A 81 0.99 -10.13 -21.84
N PHE A 82 0.60 -9.45 -20.75
CA PHE A 82 0.24 -8.03 -20.80
C PHE A 82 0.88 -7.24 -19.65
N SER A 83 0.97 -5.91 -19.85
CA SER A 83 1.25 -4.92 -18.81
C SER A 83 0.23 -3.79 -19.00
N TYR A 84 -0.64 -3.60 -18.01
CA TYR A 84 -1.71 -2.62 -18.04
C TYR A 84 -1.57 -1.63 -16.89
N GLU A 85 -1.66 -0.33 -17.20
CA GLU A 85 -1.65 0.73 -16.19
C GLU A 85 -3.09 1.15 -15.85
N TYR A 86 -3.50 0.90 -14.63
CA TYR A 86 -4.80 1.31 -14.12
C TYR A 86 -4.69 2.62 -13.34
N THR A 87 -5.52 3.59 -13.72
CA THR A 87 -5.68 4.86 -13.00
C THR A 87 -6.98 4.83 -12.22
N PHE A 88 -6.90 5.13 -10.93
CA PHE A 88 -8.07 5.16 -10.05
C PHE A 88 -8.90 6.42 -10.30
N GLU A 89 -10.21 6.31 -10.12
CA GLU A 89 -11.11 7.46 -10.07
C GLU A 89 -10.86 8.24 -8.77
N ALA A 90 -11.03 9.57 -8.81
CA ALA A 90 -10.89 10.41 -7.60
C ALA A 90 -11.86 10.03 -6.47
N SER A 91 -12.98 9.39 -6.82
CA SER A 91 -14.00 8.87 -5.90
C SER A 91 -13.77 7.43 -5.46
N GLN A 92 -12.65 6.81 -5.87
CA GLN A 92 -12.34 5.42 -5.53
C GLN A 92 -12.30 5.23 -4.01
N ALA A 93 -13.12 4.30 -3.52
CA ALA A 93 -13.12 3.93 -2.11
C ALA A 93 -11.80 3.23 -1.74
N VAL A 94 -11.27 3.55 -0.57
CA VAL A 94 -10.11 2.86 0.02
C VAL A 94 -10.54 1.52 0.63
N GLY A 95 -9.58 0.62 0.80
CA GLY A 95 -9.82 -0.71 1.37
C GLY A 95 -9.43 -1.84 0.42
N ALA A 96 -10.01 -3.02 0.61
CA ALA A 96 -9.66 -4.19 -0.19
C ALA A 96 -10.15 -4.05 -1.65
N LEU A 97 -9.28 -4.42 -2.59
CA LEU A 97 -9.60 -4.49 -4.01
C LEU A 97 -9.10 -5.83 -4.56
N LYS A 98 -9.99 -6.58 -5.23
CA LYS A 98 -9.66 -7.83 -5.91
C LYS A 98 -9.33 -7.56 -7.39
N ILE A 99 -8.27 -8.19 -7.88
CA ILE A 99 -7.89 -8.23 -9.29
C ILE A 99 -7.99 -9.68 -9.73
N GLU A 100 -8.70 -9.93 -10.82
CA GLU A 100 -8.98 -11.28 -11.33
C GLU A 100 -8.59 -11.37 -12.81
N LEU A 101 -7.74 -12.33 -13.15
CA LEU A 101 -7.37 -12.69 -14.51
C LEU A 101 -7.98 -14.05 -14.82
N THR A 102 -8.83 -14.13 -15.82
CA THR A 102 -9.37 -15.39 -16.35
C THR A 102 -8.92 -15.58 -17.79
N VAL A 103 -8.37 -16.76 -18.06
CA VAL A 103 -7.89 -17.15 -19.39
C VAL A 103 -8.61 -18.43 -19.84
N LYS A 104 -9.09 -18.44 -21.08
CA LYS A 104 -9.79 -19.57 -21.66
C LYS A 104 -9.05 -20.06 -22.91
N GLY A 105 -8.87 -21.36 -23.00
CA GLY A 105 -8.36 -22.04 -24.19
C GLY A 105 -9.48 -22.29 -25.23
N ASP A 106 -9.09 -22.58 -26.45
CA ASP A 106 -9.98 -22.82 -27.59
C ASP A 106 -10.74 -24.15 -27.49
N GLN A 107 -10.26 -25.10 -26.66
CA GLN A 107 -10.92 -26.37 -26.39
C GLN A 107 -11.75 -26.36 -25.09
N GLY A 108 -11.88 -25.19 -24.46
CA GLY A 108 -12.76 -24.99 -23.31
C GLY A 108 -12.10 -25.02 -21.94
N ALA A 109 -10.82 -25.37 -21.84
CA ALA A 109 -10.08 -25.26 -20.58
C ALA A 109 -10.02 -23.80 -20.10
N MET A 110 -10.06 -23.62 -18.78
CA MET A 110 -10.02 -22.29 -18.16
C MET A 110 -9.08 -22.29 -16.97
N ALA A 111 -8.40 -21.15 -16.77
CA ALA A 111 -7.63 -20.86 -15.56
C ALA A 111 -7.99 -19.46 -15.04
N THR A 112 -7.96 -19.31 -13.73
CA THR A 112 -8.18 -18.02 -13.05
C THR A 112 -7.07 -17.78 -12.03
N SER A 113 -6.56 -16.57 -12.03
CA SER A 113 -5.61 -16.06 -11.03
C SER A 113 -6.21 -14.84 -10.36
N GLU A 114 -6.14 -14.78 -9.04
CA GLU A 114 -6.66 -13.67 -8.24
C GLU A 114 -5.55 -13.07 -7.38
N VAL A 115 -5.60 -11.76 -7.20
CA VAL A 115 -4.72 -11.00 -6.29
C VAL A 115 -5.57 -9.99 -5.55
N ASN A 116 -5.42 -9.94 -4.22
CA ASN A 116 -6.06 -8.95 -3.38
C ASN A 116 -5.03 -7.90 -2.96
N VAL A 117 -5.39 -6.64 -3.12
CA VAL A 117 -4.58 -5.48 -2.71
C VAL A 117 -5.36 -4.61 -1.75
N THR A 118 -4.68 -3.79 -0.98
CA THR A 118 -5.29 -2.79 -0.12
C THR A 118 -5.08 -1.41 -0.71
N LEU A 119 -6.16 -0.71 -1.01
CA LEU A 119 -6.11 0.67 -1.46
C LEU A 119 -6.00 1.62 -0.26
N LYS A 120 -5.11 2.57 -0.32
CA LYS A 120 -5.01 3.70 0.59
C LYS A 120 -5.12 5.01 -0.18
N LYS A 121 -5.47 6.06 0.52
CA LYS A 121 -5.37 7.43 0.03
C LYS A 121 -4.43 8.18 0.94
N THR A 122 -3.31 8.59 0.41
CA THR A 122 -2.43 9.51 1.13
C THR A 122 -3.02 10.90 0.97
N GLU A 123 -3.43 11.51 2.08
CA GLU A 123 -3.82 12.92 2.03
C GLU A 123 -2.58 13.73 1.64
N PRO A 124 -2.71 14.66 0.68
CA PRO A 124 -1.61 15.54 0.33
C PRO A 124 -1.18 16.30 1.58
N THR A 125 0.11 16.30 1.86
CA THR A 125 0.65 17.22 2.86
C THR A 125 0.25 18.62 2.40
N PRO A 126 -0.48 19.41 3.23
CA PRO A 126 -0.89 20.73 2.83
C PRO A 126 0.36 21.53 2.44
N GLU A 127 0.40 22.04 1.21
CA GLU A 127 1.43 22.99 0.83
C GLU A 127 1.31 24.21 1.74
N PRO A 128 2.46 24.73 2.23
CA PRO A 128 2.43 25.91 3.09
C PRO A 128 1.78 27.06 2.31
N GLU A 129 0.67 27.57 2.81
CA GLU A 129 0.15 28.85 2.34
C GLU A 129 1.20 29.94 2.62
N GLU A 130 1.28 30.95 1.77
CA GLU A 130 2.25 32.03 1.92
C GLU A 130 2.15 32.66 3.32
N GLY A 131 3.20 32.49 4.13
CA GLY A 131 3.28 32.96 5.50
C GLY A 131 2.76 32.03 6.61
N LYS A 132 2.24 30.83 6.27
CA LYS A 132 1.67 29.88 7.26
C LYS A 132 1.97 28.42 6.92
N MET A 133 2.16 27.61 7.95
CA MET A 133 2.28 26.17 7.88
C MET A 133 1.34 25.54 8.92
N ILE A 134 0.57 24.52 8.53
CA ILE A 134 -0.29 23.78 9.44
C ILE A 134 0.42 22.48 9.83
N ASP A 135 0.56 22.20 11.12
CA ASP A 135 1.05 20.92 11.62
C ASP A 135 -0.07 19.89 11.54
N PRO A 136 0.07 18.83 10.72
CA PRO A 136 -0.99 17.82 10.56
C PRO A 136 -1.23 16.97 11.81
N ARG A 137 -0.35 17.02 12.81
CA ARG A 137 -0.46 16.23 14.06
C ARG A 137 -1.49 16.81 15.03
N ASP A 138 -1.63 18.15 15.07
CA ASP A 138 -2.54 18.83 16.00
C ASP A 138 -3.31 20.02 15.38
N ASN A 139 -3.15 20.23 14.06
CA ASN A 139 -3.70 21.35 13.29
C ASN A 139 -3.25 22.72 13.80
N HIS A 140 -2.12 22.80 14.48
CA HIS A 140 -1.54 24.07 14.90
C HIS A 140 -1.00 24.84 13.69
N GLU A 141 -1.35 26.13 13.60
CA GLU A 141 -0.89 27.01 12.53
C GLU A 141 0.37 27.74 12.99
N TYR A 142 1.48 27.53 12.28
CA TYR A 142 2.75 28.23 12.50
C TYR A 142 2.97 29.30 11.45
N LYS A 143 3.53 30.43 11.88
CA LYS A 143 4.07 31.41 10.96
C LYS A 143 5.33 30.87 10.31
N ILE A 144 5.49 31.16 9.02
CA ILE A 144 6.69 30.81 8.26
C ILE A 144 7.29 32.02 7.59
N VAL A 145 8.56 31.94 7.29
CA VAL A 145 9.32 32.96 6.55
C VAL A 145 10.19 32.28 5.50
N THR A 146 10.22 32.83 4.31
CA THR A 146 11.12 32.37 3.24
C THR A 146 12.44 33.13 3.34
N ILE A 147 13.55 32.39 3.44
CA ILE A 147 14.92 32.92 3.45
C ILE A 147 15.70 32.27 2.32
N GLY A 148 15.93 33.02 1.26
CA GLY A 148 16.47 32.44 0.01
C GLY A 148 15.48 31.47 -0.62
N GLU A 149 15.91 30.20 -0.82
CA GLU A 149 15.08 29.12 -1.36
C GLU A 149 14.49 28.22 -0.27
N GLN A 150 14.65 28.56 1.01
CA GLN A 150 14.22 27.76 2.15
C GLN A 150 13.05 28.39 2.88
N ILE A 151 12.13 27.55 3.32
CA ILE A 151 11.01 27.95 4.19
C ILE A 151 11.34 27.57 5.62
N TRP A 152 11.29 28.53 6.52
CA TRP A 152 11.58 28.38 7.95
C TRP A 152 10.36 28.68 8.80
N MET A 153 10.22 28.00 9.93
CA MET A 153 9.27 28.39 10.96
C MET A 153 9.69 29.74 11.55
N ALA A 154 8.77 30.68 11.64
CA ALA A 154 9.01 32.00 12.25
C ALA A 154 8.70 32.02 13.75
N GLU A 155 8.35 30.87 14.32
CA GLU A 155 8.05 30.67 15.74
C GLU A 155 8.48 29.28 16.20
N ASN A 156 8.58 29.10 17.52
CA ASN A 156 9.02 27.82 18.10
C ASN A 156 8.00 26.71 17.88
N LEU A 157 8.49 25.51 17.65
CA LEU A 157 7.65 24.31 17.58
C LEU A 157 6.89 24.11 18.90
N ALA A 158 5.58 23.90 18.82
CA ALA A 158 4.69 23.84 19.98
C ALA A 158 3.87 22.54 20.07
N TYR A 159 4.18 21.53 19.24
CA TYR A 159 3.52 20.23 19.30
C TYR A 159 3.76 19.54 20.65
N LEU A 160 2.70 19.34 21.45
CA LEU A 160 2.76 18.79 22.79
C LEU A 160 1.76 17.63 22.94
N PRO A 161 2.13 16.40 22.54
CA PRO A 161 1.24 15.22 22.65
C PRO A 161 1.12 14.71 24.09
N SER A 162 2.17 14.90 24.89
CA SER A 162 2.24 14.62 26.32
C SER A 162 3.17 15.63 27.00
N VAL A 163 3.13 15.73 28.33
CA VAL A 163 4.09 16.57 29.04
C VAL A 163 4.83 15.74 30.07
N SER A 164 6.15 15.83 30.04
CA SER A 164 7.10 15.14 30.93
C SER A 164 7.53 16.05 32.07
N LYS A 165 7.84 15.47 33.21
CA LYS A 165 8.45 16.21 34.34
C LYS A 165 9.98 16.27 34.20
N PRO A 166 10.64 17.26 34.80
CA PRO A 166 12.08 17.36 34.75
C PRO A 166 12.82 16.09 35.23
N GLU A 167 12.28 15.39 36.24
CA GLU A 167 12.87 14.14 36.75
C GLU A 167 12.78 12.98 35.73
N ASP A 168 11.81 12.99 34.81
CA ASP A 168 11.67 11.95 33.78
C ASP A 168 12.89 11.94 32.84
N ALA A 169 13.57 13.10 32.69
CA ALA A 169 14.78 13.21 31.86
C ALA A 169 15.95 12.36 32.39
N ALA A 170 16.05 12.17 33.70
CA ALA A 170 17.11 11.39 34.34
C ALA A 170 16.91 9.87 34.26
N THR A 171 15.69 9.43 33.98
CA THR A 171 15.29 8.01 33.96
C THR A 171 14.88 7.50 32.59
N SER A 172 14.81 8.38 31.61
CA SER A 172 14.43 8.02 30.23
C SER A 172 15.55 7.24 29.54
N ASP A 173 15.21 6.05 29.07
CA ASP A 173 16.10 5.17 28.29
C ASP A 173 15.64 5.14 26.81
N GLY A 174 15.61 6.32 26.18
CA GLY A 174 15.25 6.45 24.77
C GLY A 174 13.81 6.83 24.46
N ASP A 175 13.00 7.15 25.47
CA ASP A 175 11.63 7.60 25.26
C ASP A 175 11.56 9.06 24.79
N PRO A 176 10.58 9.43 23.92
CA PRO A 176 10.34 10.81 23.58
C PRO A 176 9.79 11.59 24.78
N LEU A 177 10.47 12.69 25.14
CA LEU A 177 10.08 13.55 26.23
C LEU A 177 9.79 14.97 25.75
N TYR A 178 8.73 15.55 26.29
CA TYR A 178 8.21 16.87 25.94
C TYR A 178 8.10 17.72 27.20
N PHE A 179 8.73 18.86 27.23
CA PHE A 179 8.75 19.73 28.41
C PHE A 179 8.23 21.12 28.06
N VAL A 180 7.58 21.75 29.02
CA VAL A 180 7.27 23.17 28.96
C VAL A 180 8.10 23.89 30.03
N PHE A 181 8.78 24.95 29.61
CA PHE A 181 9.65 25.70 30.51
C PHE A 181 8.87 26.13 31.78
N ASN A 182 9.45 25.92 32.93
CA ASN A 182 8.89 26.25 34.24
C ASN A 182 7.53 25.59 34.56
N TYR A 183 7.27 24.41 33.97
CA TYR A 183 6.08 23.61 34.26
C TYR A 183 6.52 22.18 34.68
N ASP A 184 6.07 21.73 35.85
CA ASP A 184 6.42 20.44 36.44
C ASP A 184 5.22 19.46 36.56
N GLY A 185 4.08 19.83 36.00
CA GLY A 185 2.87 19.00 35.94
C GLY A 185 2.88 17.96 34.83
N LYS A 186 1.80 17.14 34.78
CA LYS A 186 1.57 16.15 33.71
C LYS A 186 0.28 16.43 32.91
N ASP A 187 -0.38 17.56 33.14
CA ASP A 187 -1.59 17.94 32.41
C ASP A 187 -1.21 18.80 31.20
N VAL A 188 -1.46 18.27 29.99
CA VAL A 188 -1.17 18.93 28.72
C VAL A 188 -1.94 20.24 28.57
N ASN A 189 -3.23 20.28 28.98
CA ASN A 189 -4.04 21.48 28.84
C ASN A 189 -3.56 22.58 29.80
N ALA A 190 -3.21 22.22 31.02
CA ALA A 190 -2.62 23.16 31.98
C ALA A 190 -1.26 23.67 31.49
N ALA A 191 -0.40 22.81 30.91
CA ALA A 191 0.85 23.19 30.32
C ALA A 191 0.66 24.19 29.14
N LYS A 192 -0.25 23.89 28.23
CA LYS A 192 -0.60 24.76 27.08
C LYS A 192 -1.19 26.11 27.49
N ALA A 193 -1.80 26.19 28.69
CA ALA A 193 -2.35 27.43 29.22
C ALA A 193 -1.28 28.39 29.76
N THR A 194 -0.05 27.90 30.05
CA THR A 194 1.02 28.70 30.63
C THR A 194 1.50 29.80 29.67
N LYS A 195 2.06 30.86 30.26
CA LYS A 195 2.73 31.92 29.49
C LYS A 195 3.98 31.37 28.79
N GLU A 196 4.67 30.48 29.45
CA GLU A 196 5.92 29.85 29.00
C GLU A 196 5.71 29.05 27.74
N TYR A 197 4.65 28.22 27.68
CA TYR A 197 4.29 27.49 26.48
C TYR A 197 3.99 28.45 25.30
N LYS A 198 3.21 29.49 25.55
CA LYS A 198 2.83 30.47 24.51
C LYS A 198 4.03 31.29 24.02
N THR A 199 5.07 31.45 24.84
CA THR A 199 6.26 32.25 24.49
C THR A 199 7.36 31.40 23.88
N TYR A 200 7.60 30.21 24.42
CA TYR A 200 8.77 29.40 24.11
C TYR A 200 8.43 28.09 23.38
N GLY A 201 7.16 27.73 23.29
CA GLY A 201 6.76 26.44 22.72
C GLY A 201 7.14 25.28 23.63
N VAL A 202 7.60 24.19 23.04
CA VAL A 202 7.94 22.92 23.69
C VAL A 202 9.44 22.65 23.59
N LEU A 203 10.02 22.13 24.65
CA LEU A 203 11.38 21.63 24.68
C LEU A 203 11.34 20.11 24.46
N TYR A 204 12.09 19.63 23.50
CA TYR A 204 12.13 18.23 23.05
C TYR A 204 13.47 17.61 23.45
N ASN A 205 13.46 16.34 23.86
CA ASN A 205 14.69 15.57 23.88
C ASN A 205 15.00 15.03 22.47
N TRP A 206 16.11 14.32 22.31
CA TRP A 206 16.55 13.79 21.02
C TRP A 206 15.57 12.76 20.40
N TYR A 207 14.75 12.12 21.21
CA TYR A 207 13.84 11.05 20.80
C TYR A 207 12.39 11.54 20.51
N ALA A 208 12.10 12.79 20.74
CA ALA A 208 10.78 13.40 20.57
C ALA A 208 10.49 13.91 19.15
#